data_c0512fa05f386cd38a708cbdd0b1905b
#
_entry.id   c0512fa05f386cd38a708cbdd0b1905b
#
_cell.length_a   1.000
_cell.length_b   1.000
_cell.length_c   1.000
_cell.angle_alpha   90.00
_cell.angle_beta   90.00
_cell.angle_gamma   90.00
#
_symmetry.space_group_name_H-M   'P 1'
#
loop_
_entity.id
_entity.type
_entity.pdbx_description
1 polymer ?
#
loop_
_entity_poly.entity_id
_entity_poly.type
_entity_poly.pdbx_seq_one_letter_code
_entity_poly.pdbx_strand_id
1 'polypeptide(L)'
;MVMESELREKLVDALQGYYSLADFADWLASARVNMHRDSAPEAQALASAISLLFYQHDDGLLTEDQLQHELMLLAGYVLLRAV
;
A
#
# COMPACT_ATOMS: atom_id res chain seq x y z
N MET A 1 9.29 -1.50 14.20
CA MET A 1 8.24 -0.51 13.94
C MET A 1 8.20 -0.13 12.46
N VAL A 2 7.02 -0.09 11.86
CA VAL A 2 6.84 0.35 10.48
C VAL A 2 6.13 1.70 10.50
N MET A 3 6.72 2.68 9.83
CA MET A 3 6.18 4.04 9.80
C MET A 3 5.35 4.26 8.54
N GLU A 4 4.40 5.22 8.61
CA GLU A 4 3.58 5.57 7.45
C GLU A 4 4.44 5.96 6.25
N SER A 5 5.49 6.73 6.48
CA SER A 5 6.41 7.14 5.42
C SER A 5 7.09 5.94 4.77
N GLU A 6 7.43 4.93 5.54
CA GLU A 6 8.04 3.71 5.02
C GLU A 6 7.05 2.94 4.15
N LEU A 7 5.80 2.85 4.57
CA LEU A 7 4.76 2.20 3.78
C LEU A 7 4.58 2.90 2.44
N ARG A 8 4.52 4.24 2.45
CA ARG A 8 4.36 5.01 1.22
C ARG A 8 5.55 4.85 0.31
N GLU A 9 6.75 4.88 0.86
CA GLU A 9 7.97 4.72 0.09
C GLU A 9 8.01 3.34 -0.59
N LYS A 10 7.67 2.28 0.16
CA LYS A 10 7.62 0.93 -0.40
C LYS A 10 6.56 0.84 -1.50
N LEU A 11 5.40 1.45 -1.27
CA LEU A 11 4.33 1.43 -2.26
C LEU A 11 4.73 2.18 -3.53
N VAL A 12 5.34 3.35 -3.39
CA VAL A 12 5.82 4.12 -4.53
C VAL A 12 6.83 3.31 -5.33
N ASP A 13 7.77 2.66 -4.65
CA ASP A 13 8.77 1.83 -5.32
C ASP A 13 8.13 0.72 -6.14
N ALA A 14 7.11 0.06 -5.59
CA ALA A 14 6.39 -0.98 -6.33
C ALA A 14 5.67 -0.39 -7.55
N LEU A 15 5.03 0.76 -7.39
CA LEU A 15 4.32 1.40 -8.49
C LEU A 15 5.27 1.87 -9.58
N GLN A 16 6.52 2.19 -9.23
CA GLN A 16 7.54 2.58 -10.20
C GLN A 16 8.24 1.39 -10.85
N GLY A 17 7.93 0.17 -10.41
CA GLY A 17 8.45 -1.02 -11.04
C GLY A 17 9.74 -1.58 -10.44
N TYR A 18 10.19 -1.08 -9.30
CA TYR A 18 11.38 -1.62 -8.64
C TYR A 18 11.16 -3.05 -8.14
N TYR A 19 9.92 -3.39 -7.85
CA TYR A 19 9.51 -4.77 -7.56
C TYR A 19 8.01 -4.89 -7.84
N SER A 20 7.51 -6.13 -7.88
CA SER A 20 6.11 -6.35 -8.26
C SER A 20 5.16 -6.01 -7.12
N LEU A 21 3.89 -5.78 -7.48
CA LEU A 21 2.85 -5.59 -6.46
C LEU A 21 2.69 -6.84 -5.60
N ALA A 22 2.92 -8.02 -6.16
CA ALA A 22 2.87 -9.26 -5.39
C ALA A 22 3.96 -9.28 -4.33
N ASP A 23 5.17 -8.85 -4.67
CA ASP A 23 6.27 -8.76 -3.71
C ASP A 23 5.95 -7.74 -2.62
N PHE A 24 5.37 -6.61 -3.00
CA PHE A 24 4.95 -5.61 -2.03
C PHE A 24 3.88 -6.17 -1.09
N ALA A 25 2.91 -6.92 -1.61
CA ALA A 25 1.87 -7.52 -0.79
C ALA A 25 2.47 -8.51 0.22
N ASP A 26 3.44 -9.31 -0.20
CA ASP A 26 4.13 -10.23 0.71
C ASP A 26 4.88 -9.48 1.81
N TRP A 27 5.59 -8.41 1.43
CA TRP A 27 6.28 -7.59 2.42
C TRP A 27 5.30 -6.99 3.41
N LEU A 28 4.16 -6.47 2.91
CA LEU A 28 3.15 -5.85 3.75
C LEU A 28 2.56 -6.86 4.73
N ALA A 29 2.26 -8.07 4.27
CA ALA A 29 1.72 -9.11 5.13
C ALA A 29 2.67 -9.41 6.29
N SER A 30 3.96 -9.51 5.99
CA SER A 30 4.96 -9.74 7.03
C SER A 30 5.07 -8.56 7.99
N ALA A 31 5.03 -7.34 7.44
CA ALA A 31 5.13 -6.13 8.26
C ALA A 31 3.95 -6.00 9.21
N ARG A 32 2.75 -6.34 8.75
CA ARG A 32 1.54 -6.19 9.56
C ARG A 32 1.52 -7.09 10.79
N VAL A 33 2.21 -8.23 10.72
CA VAL A 33 2.29 -9.13 11.87
C VAL A 33 2.82 -8.39 13.10
N ASN A 34 3.73 -7.44 12.89
CA ASN A 34 4.37 -6.72 13.98
C ASN A 34 3.81 -5.31 14.20
N MET A 35 3.03 -4.80 13.27
CA MET A 35 2.60 -3.39 13.30
C MET A 35 1.67 -3.06 14.45
N HIS A 36 0.80 -3.99 14.80
CA HIS A 36 -0.25 -3.70 15.78
C HIS A 36 0.27 -3.42 17.18
N ARG A 37 1.56 -3.67 17.42
CA ARG A 37 2.14 -3.43 18.75
C ARG A 37 2.85 -2.09 18.85
N ASP A 38 3.58 -1.72 17.79
CA ASP A 38 4.53 -0.63 17.87
C ASP A 38 4.28 0.49 16.87
N SER A 39 3.42 0.25 15.89
CA SER A 39 3.21 1.24 14.83
C SER A 39 2.14 2.24 15.18
N ALA A 40 2.30 3.47 14.69
CA ALA A 40 1.34 4.53 14.89
C ALA A 40 0.00 4.20 14.22
N PRO A 41 -1.12 4.74 14.74
CA PRO A 41 -2.44 4.50 14.13
C PRO A 41 -2.50 4.86 12.65
N GLU A 42 -1.80 5.89 12.23
CA GLU A 42 -1.76 6.31 10.82
C GLU A 42 -1.14 5.24 9.94
N ALA A 43 -0.05 4.62 10.40
CA ALA A 43 0.59 3.54 9.67
C ALA A 43 -0.33 2.32 9.58
N GLN A 44 -1.00 1.99 10.66
CA GLN A 44 -1.95 0.86 10.67
C GLN A 44 -3.13 1.12 9.74
N ALA A 45 -3.66 2.34 9.74
CA ALA A 45 -4.77 2.71 8.88
C ALA A 45 -4.37 2.61 7.41
N LEU A 46 -3.19 3.09 7.06
CA LEU A 46 -2.69 3.02 5.69
C LEU A 46 -2.50 1.56 5.26
N ALA A 47 -1.89 0.75 6.12
CA ALA A 47 -1.68 -0.67 5.82
C ALA A 47 -3.01 -1.39 5.61
N SER A 48 -4.01 -1.08 6.43
CA SER A 48 -5.35 -1.68 6.30
C SER A 48 -6.01 -1.28 4.99
N ALA A 49 -5.91 0.00 4.61
CA ALA A 49 -6.48 0.48 3.36
C ALA A 49 -5.83 -0.20 2.15
N ILE A 50 -4.52 -0.33 2.17
CA ILE A 50 -3.79 -1.01 1.09
C ILE A 50 -4.21 -2.48 1.01
N SER A 51 -4.27 -3.16 2.16
CA SER A 51 -4.66 -4.57 2.20
C SER A 51 -6.06 -4.78 1.68
N LEU A 52 -6.98 -3.88 1.99
CA LEU A 52 -8.35 -3.97 1.50
C LEU A 52 -8.39 -3.93 -0.02
N LEU A 53 -7.59 -3.06 -0.63
CA LEU A 53 -7.54 -2.97 -2.09
C LEU A 53 -7.05 -4.28 -2.71
N PHE A 54 -6.04 -4.92 -2.12
CA PHE A 54 -5.58 -6.22 -2.61
C PHE A 54 -6.65 -7.29 -2.47
N TYR A 55 -7.39 -7.31 -1.36
CA TYR A 55 -8.49 -8.25 -1.20
C TYR A 55 -9.58 -8.02 -2.25
N GLN A 56 -9.93 -6.78 -2.52
CA GLN A 56 -10.93 -6.45 -3.54
C GLN A 56 -10.47 -6.90 -4.92
N HIS A 57 -9.20 -6.75 -5.22
CA HIS A 57 -8.64 -7.24 -6.47
C HIS A 57 -8.71 -8.77 -6.55
N ASP A 58 -8.34 -9.45 -5.48
CA ASP A 58 -8.38 -10.92 -5.44
C ASP A 58 -9.81 -11.44 -5.58
N ASP A 59 -10.79 -10.72 -5.07
CA ASP A 59 -12.20 -11.09 -5.17
C ASP A 59 -12.82 -10.71 -6.51
N GLY A 60 -12.06 -10.11 -7.41
CA GLY A 60 -12.55 -9.71 -8.72
C GLY A 60 -13.32 -8.40 -8.73
N LEU A 61 -13.32 -7.65 -7.64
CA LEU A 61 -14.02 -6.37 -7.56
C LEU A 61 -13.24 -5.23 -8.21
N LEU A 62 -11.93 -5.37 -8.35
CA LEU A 62 -11.06 -4.38 -8.98
C LEU A 62 -10.23 -5.05 -10.06
N THR A 63 -10.11 -4.40 -11.22
CA THR A 63 -9.13 -4.81 -12.22
C THR A 63 -7.73 -4.40 -11.76
N GLU A 64 -6.70 -4.90 -12.44
CA GLU A 64 -5.34 -4.51 -12.10
C GLU A 64 -5.13 -3.00 -12.28
N ASP A 65 -5.68 -2.43 -13.35
CA ASP A 65 -5.57 -0.99 -13.58
C ASP A 65 -6.24 -0.18 -12.49
N GLN A 66 -7.43 -0.63 -12.05
CA GLN A 66 -8.12 0.03 -10.95
C GLN A 66 -7.35 -0.09 -9.65
N LEU A 67 -6.77 -1.25 -9.39
CA LEU A 67 -5.95 -1.47 -8.20
C LEU A 67 -4.77 -0.51 -8.19
N GLN A 68 -4.04 -0.42 -9.30
CA GLN A 68 -2.89 0.49 -9.40
C GLN A 68 -3.31 1.94 -9.20
N HIS A 69 -4.43 2.34 -9.80
CA HIS A 69 -4.93 3.71 -9.66
C HIS A 69 -5.22 4.04 -8.19
N GLU A 70 -5.91 3.15 -7.50
CA GLU A 70 -6.25 3.37 -6.09
C GLU A 70 -5.01 3.38 -5.21
N LEU A 71 -4.03 2.53 -5.50
CA LEU A 71 -2.77 2.52 -4.77
C LEU A 71 -1.99 3.82 -4.99
N MET A 72 -2.04 4.37 -6.20
CA MET A 72 -1.40 5.66 -6.49
C MET A 72 -2.02 6.78 -5.67
N LEU A 73 -3.34 6.77 -5.51
CA LEU A 73 -4.02 7.75 -4.68
C LEU A 73 -3.55 7.66 -3.22
N LEU A 74 -3.43 6.44 -2.70
CA LEU A 74 -2.95 6.23 -1.33
C LEU A 74 -1.50 6.67 -1.18
N ALA A 75 -0.70 6.51 -2.22
CA ALA A 75 0.70 6.93 -2.20
C ALA A 75 0.87 8.45 -2.31
N GLY A 76 -0.21 9.16 -2.64
CA GLY A 76 -0.16 10.62 -2.72
C GLY A 76 0.27 11.18 -4.06
N TYR A 77 0.36 10.36 -5.10
CA TYR A 77 0.79 10.83 -6.42
C TYR A 77 -0.07 11.96 -6.95
N VAL A 78 -1.38 11.82 -6.78
CA VAL A 78 -2.31 12.86 -7.28
C VAL A 78 -2.05 14.18 -6.58
N LEU A 79 -1.82 14.14 -5.27
CA LEU A 79 -1.52 15.35 -4.49
C LEU A 79 -0.24 16.01 -4.96
N LEU A 80 0.78 15.21 -5.25
CA LEU A 80 2.06 15.74 -5.72
C LEU A 80 1.91 16.46 -7.06
N ARG A 81 1.04 15.96 -7.93
CA ARG A 81 0.83 16.55 -9.23
C ARG A 81 -0.10 17.76 -9.21
N ALA A 82 -0.91 17.87 -8.18
CA ALA A 82 -1.83 18.98 -8.03
C ALA A 82 -1.12 20.26 -7.59
N VAL A 83 0.10 20.13 -7.12
CA VAL A 83 0.92 21.26 -6.72
C VAL A 83 1.75 21.83 -7.88
#